data_415f884e085ab67a72423c10d29dba4a
#
_entry.id   415f884e085ab67a72423c10d29dba4a
#
_cell.length_a   1.000
_cell.length_b   1.000
_cell.length_c   1.000
_cell.angle_alpha   90.00
_cell.angle_beta   90.00
_cell.angle_gamma   90.00
#
_symmetry.space_group_name_H-M   'P 1'
#
loop_
_entity.id
_entity.type
_entity.pdbx_description
1 polymer ?
#
loop_
_entity_poly.entity_id
_entity_poly.type
_entity_poly.pdbx_seq_one_letter_code
_entity_poly.pdbx_strand_id
1 'polypeptide(L)'
;MNRKIRYIITFLLGLVAFFGFSSSVDARSLKVDKYDITVNILENGDVQFQEKITFQADGSYNGVFYNLDYSGFREPTDVTAFLETGSGTVEMPQNSTGTSGTYQITHEGDKLKFKVFTPFSNSRRTVTFQYTIPKLITNYEDTAELNRKVVGTQWEIDQENITVKVNLPGNASKETLRAWGHGAGQNGNVKIADDYKSVT
;
A
#
# COMPACT_ATOMS: atom_id res chain seq x y z
N MET A 1 26.70 -52.34 35.02
CA MET A 1 26.87 -51.22 34.08
C MET A 1 27.73 -50.14 34.72
N ASN A 2 28.87 -49.83 34.12
CA ASN A 2 29.90 -48.96 34.72
C ASN A 2 29.33 -47.54 34.95
N ARG A 3 29.62 -46.94 36.09
CA ARG A 3 29.08 -45.61 36.49
C ARG A 3 29.38 -44.52 35.42
N LYS A 4 30.54 -44.61 34.75
CA LYS A 4 30.94 -43.74 33.64
C LYS A 4 30.02 -43.91 32.38
N ILE A 5 29.59 -45.13 32.11
CA ILE A 5 28.70 -45.44 30.96
C ILE A 5 27.31 -44.83 31.21
N ARG A 6 26.81 -44.84 32.45
CA ARG A 6 25.53 -44.20 32.81
C ARG A 6 25.54 -42.70 32.57
N TYR A 7 26.61 -41.99 32.91
CA TYR A 7 26.74 -40.55 32.69
C TYR A 7 26.84 -40.21 31.18
N ILE A 8 27.52 -41.01 30.38
CA ILE A 8 27.62 -40.83 28.93
C ILE A 8 26.27 -41.04 28.28
N ILE A 9 25.49 -42.05 28.69
CA ILE A 9 24.14 -42.30 28.14
C ILE A 9 23.18 -41.16 28.53
N THR A 10 23.25 -40.68 29.79
CA THR A 10 22.39 -39.54 30.22
C THR A 10 22.77 -38.27 29.52
N PHE A 11 24.05 -38.00 29.27
CA PHE A 11 24.52 -36.84 28.52
C PHE A 11 24.07 -36.92 27.02
N LEU A 12 24.20 -38.10 26.38
CA LEU A 12 23.73 -38.32 25.02
C LEU A 12 22.20 -38.18 24.88
N LEU A 13 21.43 -38.71 25.83
CA LEU A 13 19.98 -38.51 25.87
C LEU A 13 19.58 -37.05 26.05
N GLY A 14 20.30 -36.29 26.90
CA GLY A 14 20.13 -34.84 27.07
C GLY A 14 20.42 -34.07 25.77
N LEU A 15 21.48 -34.47 25.06
CA LEU A 15 21.84 -33.85 23.79
C LEU A 15 20.76 -34.08 22.68
N VAL A 16 20.24 -35.29 22.61
CA VAL A 16 19.14 -35.64 21.63
C VAL A 16 17.85 -34.88 21.97
N ALA A 17 17.52 -34.71 23.25
CA ALA A 17 16.37 -33.89 23.66
C ALA A 17 16.53 -32.41 23.33
N PHE A 18 17.76 -31.89 23.37
CA PHE A 18 18.04 -30.48 23.04
C PHE A 18 17.96 -30.18 21.55
N PHE A 19 18.31 -31.14 20.71
CA PHE A 19 18.19 -30.99 19.21
C PHE A 19 16.82 -31.37 18.65
N GLY A 20 15.94 -31.98 19.45
CA GLY A 20 14.61 -32.43 19.03
C GLY A 20 13.54 -31.33 18.97
N PHE A 21 13.82 -30.11 19.49
CA PHE A 21 12.90 -28.97 19.45
C PHE A 21 13.40 -27.88 18.51
N SER A 22 13.70 -28.23 17.26
CA SER A 22 13.76 -27.24 16.20
C SER A 22 12.32 -26.87 15.85
N SER A 23 11.74 -25.91 16.53
CA SER A 23 10.57 -25.20 16.04
C SER A 23 10.98 -24.56 14.72
N SER A 24 10.45 -25.02 13.61
CA SER A 24 10.52 -24.27 12.35
C SER A 24 9.87 -22.92 12.64
N VAL A 25 10.69 -21.88 12.76
CA VAL A 25 10.20 -20.51 12.71
C VAL A 25 9.80 -20.32 11.26
N ASP A 26 8.53 -20.49 10.95
CA ASP A 26 7.99 -20.11 9.64
C ASP A 26 8.22 -18.60 9.50
N ALA A 27 9.15 -18.24 8.61
CA ALA A 27 9.46 -16.88 8.28
C ALA A 27 8.23 -16.29 7.57
N ARG A 28 7.42 -15.52 8.31
CA ARG A 28 6.26 -14.86 7.73
C ARG A 28 6.72 -13.76 6.77
N SER A 29 6.03 -13.62 5.63
CA SER A 29 6.27 -12.58 4.65
C SER A 29 4.99 -11.84 4.28
N LEU A 30 5.14 -10.57 3.93
CA LEU A 30 4.07 -9.71 3.45
C LEU A 30 4.58 -8.97 2.22
N LYS A 31 3.78 -8.94 1.15
CA LYS A 31 4.05 -8.14 -0.04
C LYS A 31 2.78 -7.48 -0.54
N VAL A 32 2.93 -6.45 -1.36
CA VAL A 32 1.85 -5.91 -2.18
C VAL A 32 1.80 -6.69 -3.48
N ASP A 33 0.74 -7.48 -3.66
CA ASP A 33 0.52 -8.32 -4.84
C ASP A 33 -0.09 -7.53 -6.01
N LYS A 34 -0.87 -6.48 -5.69
CA LYS A 34 -1.48 -5.59 -6.68
C LYS A 34 -1.71 -4.20 -6.09
N TYR A 35 -1.42 -3.15 -6.89
CA TYR A 35 -1.61 -1.77 -6.50
C TYR A 35 -2.25 -0.97 -7.63
N ASP A 36 -3.55 -0.76 -7.54
CA ASP A 36 -4.30 0.05 -8.51
C ASP A 36 -4.53 1.45 -7.93
N ILE A 37 -4.08 2.47 -8.63
CA ILE A 37 -4.19 3.87 -8.23
C ILE A 37 -5.04 4.59 -9.27
N THR A 38 -6.16 5.16 -8.83
CA THR A 38 -6.98 6.04 -9.66
C THR A 38 -6.82 7.47 -9.16
N VAL A 39 -6.47 8.36 -10.07
CA VAL A 39 -6.27 9.79 -9.83
C VAL A 39 -7.31 10.56 -10.65
N ASN A 40 -8.15 11.33 -10.00
CA ASN A 40 -9.15 12.18 -10.64
C ASN A 40 -8.75 13.65 -10.46
N ILE A 41 -8.37 14.31 -11.54
CA ILE A 41 -8.11 15.74 -11.54
C ILE A 41 -9.46 16.46 -11.64
N LEU A 42 -9.70 17.39 -10.72
CA LEU A 42 -10.92 18.20 -10.68
C LEU A 42 -10.69 19.56 -11.34
N GLU A 43 -11.76 20.17 -11.87
CA GLU A 43 -11.70 21.48 -12.55
C GLU A 43 -11.15 22.60 -11.67
N ASN A 44 -11.33 22.51 -10.35
CA ASN A 44 -10.82 23.47 -9.40
C ASN A 44 -9.32 23.30 -9.07
N GLY A 45 -8.63 22.32 -9.67
CA GLY A 45 -7.22 21.99 -9.44
C GLY A 45 -6.94 21.11 -8.22
N ASP A 46 -7.98 20.66 -7.52
CA ASP A 46 -7.85 19.61 -6.51
C ASP A 46 -7.71 18.25 -7.20
N VAL A 47 -7.08 17.30 -6.53
CA VAL A 47 -6.88 15.96 -7.09
C VAL A 47 -7.32 14.90 -6.09
N GLN A 48 -8.24 14.05 -6.50
CA GLN A 48 -8.71 12.92 -5.72
C GLN A 48 -7.91 11.67 -6.05
N PHE A 49 -7.51 10.96 -5.02
CA PHE A 49 -6.80 9.69 -5.11
C PHE A 49 -7.67 8.57 -4.56
N GLN A 50 -7.65 7.44 -5.25
CA GLN A 50 -8.15 6.16 -4.76
C GLN A 50 -7.05 5.13 -4.95
N GLU A 51 -6.50 4.64 -3.86
CA GLU A 51 -5.40 3.69 -3.85
C GLU A 51 -5.88 2.33 -3.33
N LYS A 52 -6.09 1.39 -4.25
CA LYS A 52 -6.54 0.03 -3.95
C LYS A 52 -5.34 -0.90 -3.87
N ILE A 53 -5.01 -1.35 -2.67
CA ILE A 53 -3.82 -2.13 -2.36
C ILE A 53 -4.22 -3.54 -1.93
N THR A 54 -3.75 -4.54 -2.66
CA THR A 54 -3.94 -5.95 -2.31
C THR A 54 -2.65 -6.49 -1.72
N PHE A 55 -2.68 -6.80 -0.43
CA PHE A 55 -1.61 -7.44 0.30
C PHE A 55 -1.73 -8.96 0.20
N GLN A 56 -0.61 -9.64 0.02
CA GLN A 56 -0.49 -11.09 0.11
C GLN A 56 0.37 -11.43 1.32
N ALA A 57 -0.19 -12.20 2.24
CA ALA A 57 0.51 -12.69 3.42
C ALA A 57 0.85 -14.17 3.31
N ASP A 58 2.05 -14.51 3.76
CA ASP A 58 2.46 -15.84 4.22
C ASP A 58 2.68 -15.73 5.74
N GLY A 59 1.94 -16.53 6.51
CA GLY A 59 1.80 -16.37 7.95
C GLY A 59 0.66 -15.42 8.35
N SER A 60 0.60 -15.06 9.64
CA SER A 60 -0.50 -14.30 10.25
C SER A 60 -0.13 -12.86 10.51
N TYR A 61 -1.02 -11.94 10.16
CA TYR A 61 -0.90 -10.49 10.37
C TYR A 61 -2.17 -9.94 11.03
N ASN A 62 -2.00 -8.98 11.93
CA ASN A 62 -3.12 -8.30 12.60
C ASN A 62 -3.68 -7.13 11.79
N GLY A 63 -3.00 -6.77 10.71
CA GLY A 63 -3.37 -5.65 9.84
C GLY A 63 -2.20 -5.19 8.99
N VAL A 64 -2.36 -4.02 8.37
CA VAL A 64 -1.37 -3.42 7.48
C VAL A 64 -1.11 -1.96 7.82
N PHE A 65 0.05 -1.47 7.41
CA PHE A 65 0.39 -0.05 7.46
C PHE A 65 0.40 0.54 6.05
N TYR A 66 0.01 1.80 5.93
CA TYR A 66 0.15 2.61 4.75
C TYR A 66 0.60 4.01 5.15
N ASN A 67 1.61 4.55 4.45
CA ASN A 67 2.15 5.87 4.70
C ASN A 67 1.85 6.77 3.49
N LEU A 68 1.05 7.81 3.70
CA LEU A 68 0.78 8.85 2.71
C LEU A 68 1.70 10.04 2.99
N ASP A 69 2.69 10.24 2.13
CA ASP A 69 3.60 11.38 2.19
C ASP A 69 3.03 12.51 1.31
N TYR A 70 2.78 13.68 1.93
CA TYR A 70 2.31 14.87 1.24
C TYR A 70 3.30 16.04 1.34
N SER A 71 4.58 15.75 1.65
CA SER A 71 5.64 16.75 1.74
C SER A 71 5.70 17.62 0.49
N GLY A 72 5.67 18.94 0.68
CA GLY A 72 5.64 19.91 -0.41
C GLY A 72 4.26 20.18 -1.00
N PHE A 73 3.21 19.56 -0.49
CA PHE A 73 1.82 19.74 -0.90
C PHE A 73 0.95 20.15 0.30
N ARG A 74 -0.33 20.47 0.01
CA ARG A 74 -1.31 20.70 1.07
C ARG A 74 -1.69 19.39 1.74
N GLU A 75 -2.05 19.48 3.02
CA GLU A 75 -2.54 18.33 3.77
C GLU A 75 -3.79 17.73 3.08
N PRO A 76 -3.84 16.39 2.94
CA PRO A 76 -4.99 15.70 2.35
C PRO A 76 -6.26 15.91 3.17
N THR A 77 -7.38 16.07 2.47
CA THR A 77 -8.75 16.12 3.03
C THR A 77 -9.56 14.89 2.61
N ASP A 78 -10.74 14.72 3.17
CA ASP A 78 -11.69 13.64 2.85
C ASP A 78 -11.06 12.25 2.94
N VAL A 79 -10.22 12.07 3.95
CA VAL A 79 -9.41 10.87 4.12
C VAL A 79 -10.28 9.75 4.66
N THR A 80 -10.45 8.67 3.89
CA THR A 80 -11.24 7.49 4.25
C THR A 80 -10.50 6.21 3.87
N ALA A 81 -10.87 5.10 4.52
CA ALA A 81 -10.37 3.78 4.18
C ALA A 81 -11.50 2.76 4.07
N PHE A 82 -11.37 1.82 3.13
CA PHE A 82 -12.35 0.79 2.85
C PHE A 82 -11.69 -0.59 2.87
N LEU A 83 -12.45 -1.56 3.34
CA LEU A 83 -12.04 -2.98 3.33
C LEU A 83 -12.85 -3.73 2.28
N GLU A 84 -12.18 -4.50 1.43
CA GLU A 84 -12.84 -5.44 0.52
C GLU A 84 -13.17 -6.73 1.27
N THR A 85 -14.45 -7.10 1.26
CA THR A 85 -14.98 -8.30 1.91
C THR A 85 -15.63 -9.21 0.87
N GLY A 86 -15.98 -10.44 1.25
CA GLY A 86 -16.71 -11.35 0.36
C GLY A 86 -18.09 -10.84 -0.09
N SER A 87 -18.66 -9.85 0.63
CA SER A 87 -19.96 -9.20 0.34
C SER A 87 -19.82 -7.84 -0.36
N GLY A 88 -18.60 -7.38 -0.64
CA GLY A 88 -18.32 -6.10 -1.28
C GLY A 88 -17.35 -5.21 -0.49
N THR A 89 -17.27 -3.95 -0.87
CA THR A 89 -16.42 -2.94 -0.24
C THR A 89 -17.18 -2.25 0.89
N VAL A 90 -16.57 -2.19 2.08
CA VAL A 90 -17.16 -1.60 3.28
C VAL A 90 -16.26 -0.47 3.78
N GLU A 91 -16.82 0.70 4.03
CA GLU A 91 -16.12 1.80 4.67
C GLU A 91 -15.77 1.43 6.11
N MET A 92 -14.51 1.67 6.48
CA MET A 92 -14.03 1.39 7.83
C MET A 92 -14.17 2.63 8.72
N PRO A 93 -14.68 2.51 9.95
CA PRO A 93 -14.65 3.61 10.90
C PRO A 93 -13.22 3.88 11.38
N GLN A 94 -12.90 5.18 11.52
CA GLN A 94 -11.64 5.61 12.13
C GLN A 94 -11.76 5.53 13.65
N ASN A 95 -10.90 4.75 14.30
CA ASN A 95 -10.76 4.76 15.75
C ASN A 95 -9.38 4.26 16.19
N SER A 96 -9.03 4.50 17.46
CA SER A 96 -7.73 4.13 18.05
C SER A 96 -7.76 2.88 18.92
N THR A 97 -8.87 2.16 18.96
CA THR A 97 -9.05 1.01 19.88
C THR A 97 -8.40 -0.28 19.39
N GLY A 98 -8.04 -0.35 18.11
CA GLY A 98 -7.48 -1.54 17.50
C GLY A 98 -8.52 -2.61 17.15
N THR A 99 -9.79 -2.26 17.13
CA THR A 99 -10.89 -3.15 16.74
C THR A 99 -10.74 -3.57 15.28
N SER A 100 -10.96 -4.85 14.98
CA SER A 100 -10.94 -5.36 13.60
C SER A 100 -11.98 -4.65 12.73
N GLY A 101 -11.60 -4.32 11.49
CA GLY A 101 -12.44 -3.57 10.55
C GLY A 101 -12.41 -2.06 10.77
N THR A 102 -11.41 -1.54 11.49
CA THR A 102 -11.21 -0.10 11.71
C THR A 102 -9.82 0.33 11.28
N TYR A 103 -9.59 1.65 11.22
CA TYR A 103 -8.25 2.19 11.00
C TYR A 103 -7.98 3.37 11.92
N GLN A 104 -6.69 3.62 12.14
CA GLN A 104 -6.16 4.77 12.88
C GLN A 104 -5.25 5.58 11.97
N ILE A 105 -5.29 6.90 12.08
CA ILE A 105 -4.33 7.81 11.45
C ILE A 105 -3.48 8.45 12.53
N THR A 106 -2.16 8.49 12.29
CA THR A 106 -1.20 9.27 13.08
C THR A 106 -0.50 10.25 12.14
N HIS A 107 -0.38 11.51 12.58
CA HIS A 107 0.36 12.54 11.85
C HIS A 107 1.83 12.51 12.28
N GLU A 108 2.74 12.37 11.32
CA GLU A 108 4.19 12.39 11.52
C GLU A 108 4.82 13.41 10.56
N GLY A 109 4.83 14.70 10.95
CA GLY A 109 5.20 15.81 10.05
C GLY A 109 4.25 15.86 8.85
N ASP A 110 4.79 15.90 7.64
CA ASP A 110 4.01 15.90 6.39
C ASP A 110 3.59 14.50 5.92
N LYS A 111 3.26 13.61 6.86
CA LYS A 111 2.86 12.23 6.58
C LYS A 111 1.64 11.84 7.39
N LEU A 112 0.71 11.13 6.75
CA LEU A 112 -0.36 10.41 7.40
C LEU A 112 0.01 8.92 7.44
N LYS A 113 0.18 8.39 8.63
CA LYS A 113 0.44 6.97 8.84
C LYS A 113 -0.84 6.27 9.21
N PHE A 114 -1.31 5.41 8.31
CA PHE A 114 -2.47 4.58 8.53
C PHE A 114 -2.05 3.26 9.17
N LYS A 115 -2.75 2.89 10.22
CA LYS A 115 -2.73 1.54 10.79
C LYS A 115 -4.11 0.94 10.62
N VAL A 116 -4.22 -0.06 9.76
CA VAL A 116 -5.49 -0.74 9.44
C VAL A 116 -5.55 -2.03 10.23
N PHE A 117 -6.58 -2.18 11.04
CA PHE A 117 -6.81 -3.37 11.88
C PHE A 117 -7.69 -4.36 11.12
N THR A 118 -7.08 -5.29 10.40
CA THR A 118 -7.76 -6.33 9.62
C THR A 118 -6.95 -7.61 9.68
N PRO A 119 -7.23 -8.50 10.65
CA PRO A 119 -6.49 -9.76 10.77
C PRO A 119 -6.68 -10.65 9.54
N PHE A 120 -5.58 -11.26 9.08
CA PHE A 120 -5.59 -12.24 7.99
C PHE A 120 -4.36 -13.14 8.06
N SER A 121 -4.47 -14.34 7.49
CA SER A 121 -3.41 -15.35 7.53
C SER A 121 -3.40 -16.15 6.23
N ASN A 122 -2.19 -16.35 5.66
CA ASN A 122 -1.97 -17.15 4.44
C ASN A 122 -2.97 -16.82 3.32
N SER A 123 -3.26 -15.52 3.14
CA SER A 123 -4.33 -15.06 2.25
C SER A 123 -4.06 -13.66 1.74
N ARG A 124 -4.96 -13.17 0.88
CA ARG A 124 -4.96 -11.78 0.41
C ARG A 124 -5.89 -10.91 1.26
N ARG A 125 -5.51 -9.65 1.38
CA ARG A 125 -6.34 -8.61 2.00
C ARG A 125 -6.25 -7.34 1.17
N THR A 126 -7.40 -6.83 0.72
CA THR A 126 -7.47 -5.60 -0.07
C THR A 126 -8.03 -4.47 0.75
N VAL A 127 -7.28 -3.37 0.79
CA VAL A 127 -7.67 -2.12 1.44
C VAL A 127 -7.61 -1.01 0.39
N THR A 128 -8.61 -0.14 0.39
CA THR A 128 -8.66 1.04 -0.46
C THR A 128 -8.58 2.29 0.40
N PHE A 129 -7.63 3.18 0.11
CA PHE A 129 -7.52 4.52 0.70
C PHE A 129 -8.04 5.54 -0.29
N GLN A 130 -8.86 6.48 0.19
CA GLN A 130 -9.34 7.61 -0.60
C GLN A 130 -9.00 8.91 0.11
N TYR A 131 -8.59 9.90 -0.64
CA TYR A 131 -8.27 11.24 -0.13
C TYR A 131 -8.22 12.25 -1.27
N THR A 132 -8.32 13.53 -0.91
CA THR A 132 -8.19 14.67 -1.82
C THR A 132 -6.97 15.49 -1.42
N ILE A 133 -6.09 15.83 -2.38
CA ILE A 133 -5.04 16.83 -2.17
C ILE A 133 -5.48 18.15 -2.81
N PRO A 134 -5.74 19.20 -2.01
CA PRO A 134 -6.20 20.47 -2.52
C PRO A 134 -5.11 21.19 -3.33
N LYS A 135 -5.51 21.76 -4.49
CA LYS A 135 -4.64 22.60 -5.34
C LYS A 135 -3.31 21.93 -5.71
N LEU A 136 -3.38 20.65 -6.06
CA LEU A 136 -2.21 19.86 -6.46
C LEU A 136 -1.74 20.19 -7.89
N ILE A 137 -2.63 20.71 -8.74
CA ILE A 137 -2.30 21.12 -10.09
C ILE A 137 -1.56 22.46 -10.07
N THR A 138 -0.40 22.49 -10.72
CA THR A 138 0.34 23.74 -10.98
C THR A 138 -0.13 24.31 -12.31
N ASN A 139 -0.64 25.53 -12.31
CA ASN A 139 -1.05 26.26 -13.51
C ASN A 139 0.07 27.22 -13.94
N TYR A 140 0.44 27.15 -15.20
CA TYR A 140 1.33 28.06 -15.89
C TYR A 140 0.51 28.91 -16.88
N GLU A 141 1.15 29.84 -17.60
CA GLU A 141 0.45 30.71 -18.56
C GLU A 141 -0.19 29.94 -19.73
N ASP A 142 0.45 28.85 -20.17
CA ASP A 142 0.08 28.08 -21.34
C ASP A 142 -0.26 26.59 -21.07
N THR A 143 -0.07 26.13 -19.83
CA THR A 143 -0.27 24.72 -19.50
C THR A 143 -0.63 24.52 -18.02
N ALA A 144 -1.13 23.33 -17.71
CA ALA A 144 -1.34 22.87 -16.34
C ALA A 144 -0.62 21.54 -16.13
N GLU A 145 0.02 21.36 -14.99
CA GLU A 145 0.86 20.20 -14.68
C GLU A 145 0.41 19.49 -13.42
N LEU A 146 0.30 18.16 -13.50
CA LEU A 146 0.32 17.26 -12.35
C LEU A 146 1.70 16.63 -12.27
N ASN A 147 2.52 17.07 -11.32
CA ASN A 147 3.83 16.49 -11.05
C ASN A 147 3.84 15.89 -9.64
N ARG A 148 3.77 14.57 -9.55
CA ARG A 148 3.72 13.87 -8.27
C ARG A 148 4.33 12.47 -8.36
N LYS A 149 5.08 12.13 -7.33
CA LYS A 149 5.44 10.73 -7.06
C LYS A 149 4.21 10.01 -6.50
N VAL A 150 3.56 9.22 -7.35
CA VAL A 150 2.30 8.54 -7.00
C VAL A 150 2.55 7.36 -6.08
N VAL A 151 3.59 6.58 -6.31
CA VAL A 151 4.00 5.50 -5.43
C VAL A 151 5.13 5.99 -4.53
N GLY A 152 4.89 6.03 -3.22
CA GLY A 152 5.86 6.48 -2.23
C GLY A 152 7.12 5.60 -2.20
N THR A 153 8.23 6.15 -1.64
CA THR A 153 9.50 5.41 -1.45
C THR A 153 9.63 4.73 -0.10
N GLN A 154 8.64 4.88 0.77
CA GLN A 154 8.71 4.42 2.17
C GLN A 154 8.10 3.03 2.38
N TRP A 155 7.97 2.26 1.31
CA TRP A 155 7.55 0.89 1.40
C TRP A 155 8.72 0.00 1.85
N GLU A 156 8.50 -0.77 2.90
CA GLU A 156 9.45 -1.76 3.44
C GLU A 156 9.23 -3.16 2.85
N ILE A 157 8.20 -3.30 2.00
CA ILE A 157 7.79 -4.56 1.38
C ILE A 157 7.75 -4.41 -0.14
N ASP A 158 7.94 -5.51 -0.86
CA ASP A 158 7.89 -5.55 -2.31
C ASP A 158 6.50 -5.22 -2.84
N GLN A 159 6.47 -4.51 -3.98
CA GLN A 159 5.25 -4.11 -4.66
C GLN A 159 5.26 -4.63 -6.08
N GLU A 160 4.20 -5.34 -6.43
CA GLU A 160 4.02 -5.93 -7.75
C GLU A 160 2.74 -5.37 -8.41
N ASN A 161 2.66 -5.48 -9.72
CA ASN A 161 1.45 -5.18 -10.51
C ASN A 161 0.85 -3.79 -10.22
N ILE A 162 1.68 -2.75 -10.36
CA ILE A 162 1.28 -1.36 -10.13
C ILE A 162 0.63 -0.81 -11.39
N THR A 163 -0.57 -0.24 -11.25
CA THR A 163 -1.28 0.47 -12.31
C THR A 163 -1.71 1.84 -11.80
N VAL A 164 -1.39 2.88 -12.55
CA VAL A 164 -1.84 4.26 -12.25
C VAL A 164 -2.73 4.72 -13.39
N LYS A 165 -3.97 5.09 -13.08
CA LYS A 165 -4.89 5.71 -14.03
C LYS A 165 -5.18 7.14 -13.62
N VAL A 166 -4.88 8.09 -14.49
CA VAL A 166 -5.16 9.52 -14.28
C VAL A 166 -6.33 9.92 -15.18
N ASN A 167 -7.42 10.38 -14.60
CA ASN A 167 -8.58 10.91 -15.29
C ASN A 167 -8.51 12.43 -15.31
N LEU A 168 -8.77 13.02 -16.48
CA LEU A 168 -8.71 14.46 -16.73
C LEU A 168 -10.10 15.09 -16.58
N PRO A 169 -10.20 16.35 -16.10
CA PRO A 169 -11.49 17.01 -15.87
C PRO A 169 -12.17 17.51 -17.15
N GLY A 170 -11.40 17.66 -18.22
CA GLY A 170 -11.86 18.31 -19.45
C GLY A 170 -11.45 17.56 -20.71
N ASN A 171 -11.65 18.23 -21.84
CA ASN A 171 -11.27 17.71 -23.13
C ASN A 171 -9.83 18.11 -23.46
N ALA A 172 -8.95 17.11 -23.49
CA ALA A 172 -7.62 17.26 -24.06
C ALA A 172 -7.57 16.72 -25.49
N SER A 173 -6.48 16.99 -26.20
CA SER A 173 -6.25 16.47 -27.54
C SER A 173 -4.83 15.92 -27.67
N LYS A 174 -4.55 15.32 -28.82
CA LYS A 174 -3.21 14.85 -29.17
C LYS A 174 -2.16 15.96 -29.15
N GLU A 175 -2.55 17.16 -29.47
CA GLU A 175 -1.69 18.34 -29.53
C GLU A 175 -1.39 18.90 -28.12
N THR A 176 -2.35 18.78 -27.21
CA THR A 176 -2.29 19.43 -25.90
C THR A 176 -1.92 18.51 -24.73
N LEU A 177 -2.23 17.19 -24.81
CA LEU A 177 -1.92 16.26 -23.73
C LEU A 177 -0.52 15.68 -23.88
N ARG A 178 0.24 15.73 -22.79
CA ARG A 178 1.54 15.06 -22.63
C ARG A 178 1.53 14.28 -21.33
N ALA A 179 2.17 13.11 -21.34
CA ALA A 179 2.30 12.28 -20.15
C ALA A 179 3.65 11.55 -20.14
N TRP A 180 4.26 11.49 -18.97
CA TRP A 180 5.50 10.78 -18.74
C TRP A 180 5.39 9.99 -17.45
N GLY A 181 5.94 8.78 -17.45
CA GLY A 181 6.06 7.95 -16.26
C GLY A 181 7.54 7.70 -15.95
N HIS A 182 7.94 7.97 -14.73
CA HIS A 182 9.25 7.65 -14.22
C HIS A 182 9.11 6.62 -13.11
N GLY A 183 9.64 5.41 -13.30
CA GLY A 183 9.56 4.31 -12.35
C GLY A 183 10.91 3.68 -12.07
N ALA A 184 10.97 2.86 -11.02
CA ALA A 184 12.18 2.13 -10.65
C ALA A 184 12.51 0.95 -11.60
N GLY A 185 11.59 0.58 -12.50
CA GLY A 185 11.73 -0.54 -13.43
C GLY A 185 11.83 -0.08 -14.89
N GLN A 186 12.51 -0.87 -15.72
CA GLN A 186 12.67 -0.59 -17.15
C GLN A 186 11.43 -0.96 -18.01
N ASN A 187 10.39 -1.54 -17.42
CA ASN A 187 9.23 -2.10 -18.11
C ASN A 187 7.94 -1.30 -17.92
N GLY A 188 8.01 -0.06 -17.44
CA GLY A 188 6.85 0.82 -17.33
C GLY A 188 6.38 1.33 -18.69
N ASN A 189 5.07 1.35 -18.91
CA ASN A 189 4.45 1.90 -20.12
C ASN A 189 3.53 3.05 -19.73
N VAL A 190 3.49 4.11 -20.57
CA VAL A 190 2.51 5.18 -20.46
C VAL A 190 1.63 5.15 -21.70
N LYS A 191 0.33 5.06 -21.49
CA LYS A 191 -0.67 5.03 -22.55
C LYS A 191 -1.70 6.14 -22.34
N ILE A 192 -1.80 7.06 -23.29
CA ILE A 192 -2.91 8.02 -23.38
C ILE A 192 -4.09 7.30 -24.04
N ALA A 193 -5.28 7.41 -23.45
CA ALA A 193 -6.50 6.87 -24.03
C ALA A 193 -6.85 7.56 -25.36
N ASP A 194 -7.53 6.85 -26.27
CA ASP A 194 -7.85 7.36 -27.60
C ASP A 194 -8.81 8.56 -27.56
N ASP A 195 -9.59 8.69 -26.49
CA ASP A 195 -10.49 9.81 -26.22
C ASP A 195 -9.81 10.98 -25.48
N TYR A 196 -8.53 10.86 -25.17
CA TYR A 196 -7.72 11.83 -24.43
C TYR A 196 -8.26 12.24 -23.04
N LYS A 197 -9.12 11.41 -22.44
CA LYS A 197 -9.72 11.66 -21.13
C LYS A 197 -8.98 11.02 -19.97
N SER A 198 -8.08 10.10 -20.28
CA SER A 198 -7.27 9.45 -19.26
C SER A 198 -5.89 9.03 -19.77
N VAL A 199 -4.98 8.82 -18.80
CA VAL A 199 -3.65 8.26 -18.99
C VAL A 199 -3.49 7.08 -18.06
N THR A 200 -2.88 6.00 -18.55
CA THR A 200 -2.55 4.81 -17.73
C THR A 200 -1.10 4.46 -17.90
#